data_9dca93efd5258fade8472d9a91e245b4
#
_entry.id   9dca93efd5258fade8472d9a91e245b4
#
_cell.length_a   1.000
_cell.length_b   1.000
_cell.length_c   1.000
_cell.angle_alpha   90.00
_cell.angle_beta   90.00
_cell.angle_gamma   90.00
#
_symmetry.space_group_name_H-M   'P 1'
#
loop_
_entity.id
_entity.type
_entity.pdbx_description
1 polymer ?
#
loop_
_entity_poly.entity_id
_entity_poly.type
_entity_poly.pdbx_seq_one_letter_code
_entity_poly.pdbx_strand_id
1 'polypeptide(L)'
;MWVLYHKNCLDGTGSAAAVLKKFPDVNLMPIHHSYTQKDISPVLETKNDIIYVVDFSLKRDDFEKLLFNQNQIIHIDHHITIKEDVEYLKKYKNYLSIFDLQHSGAYLTWEYLFKEVPKLIYYIEDRDLWKKEFPKTDEICYFLFARVLDKP
;
A
#
# COMPACT_ATOMS: atom_id res chain seq x y z
N MET A 1 -4.53 14.51 -3.29
CA MET A 1 -4.03 13.33 -2.54
C MET A 1 -4.16 12.08 -3.39
N TRP A 2 -3.18 11.18 -3.31
CA TRP A 2 -3.15 9.92 -4.05
C TRP A 2 -2.91 8.73 -3.12
N VAL A 3 -3.43 7.55 -3.48
CA VAL A 3 -2.99 6.27 -2.93
C VAL A 3 -2.59 5.32 -4.05
N LEU A 4 -1.34 4.90 -4.03
CA LEU A 4 -0.75 3.91 -4.92
C LEU A 4 -0.71 2.58 -4.16
N TYR A 5 -1.23 1.52 -4.76
CA TYR A 5 -1.33 0.22 -4.08
C TYR A 5 -1.15 -0.95 -5.05
N HIS A 6 -0.76 -2.10 -4.51
CA HIS A 6 -0.55 -3.31 -5.30
C HIS A 6 -1.86 -3.77 -5.96
N LYS A 7 -1.86 -3.77 -7.29
CA LYS A 7 -3.02 -4.19 -8.11
C LYS A 7 -3.23 -5.70 -8.02
N ASN A 8 -4.50 -6.12 -8.03
CA ASN A 8 -4.91 -7.53 -8.00
C ASN A 8 -4.38 -8.30 -6.76
N CYS A 9 -4.18 -7.61 -5.67
CA CYS A 9 -3.80 -8.15 -4.37
C CYS A 9 -4.85 -7.78 -3.32
N LEU A 10 -5.22 -8.73 -2.45
CA LEU A 10 -6.16 -8.44 -1.35
C LEU A 10 -5.53 -7.53 -0.31
N ASP A 11 -4.24 -7.70 -0.04
CA ASP A 11 -3.51 -6.87 0.92
C ASP A 11 -3.41 -5.43 0.41
N GLY A 12 -3.02 -5.23 -0.86
CA GLY A 12 -3.01 -3.92 -1.49
C GLY A 12 -4.38 -3.26 -1.52
N THR A 13 -5.43 -4.02 -1.85
CA THR A 13 -6.80 -3.52 -1.85
C THR A 13 -7.29 -3.17 -0.44
N GLY A 14 -6.97 -4.01 0.55
CA GLY A 14 -7.28 -3.77 1.96
C GLY A 14 -6.57 -2.53 2.51
N SER A 15 -5.32 -2.31 2.09
CA SER A 15 -4.55 -1.11 2.40
C SER A 15 -5.19 0.15 1.80
N ALA A 16 -5.52 0.11 0.51
CA ALA A 16 -6.17 1.23 -0.19
C ALA A 16 -7.54 1.56 0.40
N ALA A 17 -8.31 0.53 0.82
CA ALA A 17 -9.60 0.71 1.48
C ALA A 17 -9.49 1.49 2.80
N ALA A 18 -8.42 1.29 3.58
CA ALA A 18 -8.16 2.07 4.77
C ALA A 18 -7.95 3.55 4.45
N VAL A 19 -7.12 3.85 3.44
CA VAL A 19 -6.87 5.22 3.01
C VAL A 19 -8.15 5.87 2.48
N LEU A 20 -8.90 5.17 1.61
CA LEU A 20 -10.18 5.66 1.08
C LEU A 20 -11.22 5.93 2.18
N LYS A 21 -11.30 5.06 3.19
CA LYS A 21 -12.20 5.27 4.34
C LYS A 21 -11.83 6.53 5.12
N LYS A 22 -10.55 6.82 5.27
CA LYS A 22 -10.06 8.02 5.98
C LYS A 22 -10.20 9.28 5.16
N PHE A 23 -9.98 9.17 3.84
CA PHE A 23 -9.95 10.27 2.89
C PHE A 23 -10.80 9.89 1.66
N PRO A 24 -12.14 10.14 1.70
CA PRO A 24 -13.06 9.70 0.64
C PRO A 24 -12.77 10.25 -0.76
N ASP A 25 -12.11 11.40 -0.85
CA ASP A 25 -11.79 12.08 -2.13
C ASP A 25 -10.38 11.73 -2.66
N VAL A 26 -9.72 10.69 -2.11
CA VAL A 26 -8.40 10.26 -2.56
C VAL A 26 -8.45 9.64 -3.96
N ASN A 27 -7.49 9.97 -4.80
CA ASN A 27 -7.32 9.31 -6.10
C ASN A 27 -6.68 7.94 -5.92
N LEU A 28 -7.36 6.89 -6.36
CA LEU A 28 -6.89 5.51 -6.30
C LEU A 28 -6.06 5.16 -7.53
N MET A 29 -4.87 4.61 -7.34
CA MET A 29 -3.98 4.18 -8.42
C MET A 29 -3.47 2.76 -8.17
N PRO A 30 -4.14 1.74 -8.72
CA PRO A 30 -3.66 0.35 -8.66
C PRO A 30 -2.47 0.15 -9.60
N ILE A 31 -1.36 -0.42 -9.10
CA ILE A 31 -0.10 -0.56 -9.83
C ILE A 31 0.41 -2.00 -9.78
N HIS A 32 0.98 -2.49 -10.87
CA HIS A 32 1.71 -3.76 -10.94
C HIS A 32 3.20 -3.57 -10.64
N HIS A 33 3.88 -4.60 -10.14
CA HIS A 33 5.33 -4.56 -9.94
C HIS A 33 6.13 -4.26 -11.22
N SER A 34 5.60 -4.65 -12.38
CA SER A 34 6.21 -4.39 -13.69
C SER A 34 5.87 -3.02 -14.29
N TYR A 35 5.41 -2.07 -13.48
CA TYR A 35 5.01 -0.76 -13.95
C TYR A 35 6.14 -0.01 -14.66
N THR A 36 5.74 0.90 -15.54
CA THR A 36 6.59 1.89 -16.19
C THR A 36 6.23 3.30 -15.70
N GLN A 37 7.08 4.29 -15.95
CA GLN A 37 6.77 5.67 -15.60
C GLN A 37 5.51 6.21 -16.29
N LYS A 38 5.12 5.64 -17.44
CA LYS A 38 3.87 5.98 -18.12
C LYS A 38 2.65 5.60 -17.28
N ASP A 39 2.71 4.47 -16.59
CA ASP A 39 1.59 3.97 -15.78
C ASP A 39 1.33 4.84 -14.55
N ILE A 40 2.36 5.52 -14.05
CA ILE A 40 2.29 6.41 -12.88
C ILE A 40 2.45 7.90 -13.26
N SER A 41 2.41 8.23 -14.55
CA SER A 41 2.62 9.60 -15.03
C SER A 41 1.70 10.65 -14.36
N PRO A 42 0.42 10.38 -14.09
CA PRO A 42 -0.43 11.37 -13.41
C PRO A 42 0.08 11.76 -12.03
N VAL A 43 0.62 10.79 -11.27
CA VAL A 43 1.16 11.08 -9.94
C VAL A 43 2.57 11.66 -10.00
N LEU A 44 3.40 11.27 -10.97
CA LEU A 44 4.75 11.84 -11.12
C LEU A 44 4.77 13.34 -11.44
N GLU A 45 3.68 13.88 -11.95
CA GLU A 45 3.53 15.30 -12.27
C GLU A 45 2.97 16.12 -11.09
N THR A 46 2.52 15.45 -10.01
CA THR A 46 1.98 16.15 -8.83
C THR A 46 3.07 16.91 -8.07
N LYS A 47 2.65 18.01 -7.44
CA LYS A 47 3.53 18.84 -6.59
C LYS A 47 2.76 19.27 -5.34
N ASN A 48 3.48 19.33 -4.20
CA ASN A 48 2.93 19.79 -2.93
C ASN A 48 1.68 18.98 -2.50
N ASP A 49 1.62 17.69 -2.82
CA ASP A 49 0.49 16.82 -2.51
C ASP A 49 0.91 15.74 -1.49
N ILE A 50 -0.07 15.02 -0.96
CA ILE A 50 0.15 13.87 -0.07
C ILE A 50 -0.06 12.59 -0.89
N ILE A 51 0.91 11.69 -0.84
CA ILE A 51 0.91 10.44 -1.59
C ILE A 51 1.12 9.28 -0.60
N TYR A 52 0.13 8.41 -0.51
CA TYR A 52 0.24 7.12 0.15
C TYR A 52 0.75 6.08 -0.86
N VAL A 53 1.76 5.32 -0.48
CA VAL A 53 2.23 4.14 -1.22
C VAL A 53 2.08 2.98 -0.24
N VAL A 54 1.13 2.07 -0.52
CA VAL A 54 0.70 1.05 0.45
C VAL A 54 0.75 -0.35 -0.15
N ASP A 55 1.30 -1.33 0.59
CA ASP A 55 1.53 -2.71 0.12
C ASP A 55 2.20 -2.75 -1.26
N PHE A 56 3.02 -1.79 -1.52
CA PHE A 56 3.69 -1.59 -2.79
C PHE A 56 4.88 -0.66 -2.64
N SER A 57 5.89 -0.81 -3.48
CA SER A 57 7.02 0.12 -3.55
C SER A 57 7.27 0.59 -4.97
N LEU A 58 7.49 1.88 -5.12
CA LEU A 58 8.02 2.45 -6.35
C LEU A 58 9.53 2.18 -6.47
N LYS A 59 10.07 2.32 -7.68
CA LYS A 59 11.51 2.39 -7.89
C LYS A 59 12.07 3.62 -7.19
N ARG A 60 13.29 3.54 -6.70
CA ARG A 60 13.96 4.62 -5.96
C ARG A 60 13.91 5.96 -6.70
N ASP A 61 14.24 5.96 -7.99
CA ASP A 61 14.25 7.18 -8.81
C ASP A 61 12.87 7.85 -8.91
N ASP A 62 11.78 7.06 -8.94
CA ASP A 62 10.42 7.57 -8.98
C ASP A 62 10.03 8.19 -7.63
N PHE A 63 10.42 7.57 -6.50
CA PHE A 63 10.27 8.17 -5.17
C PHE A 63 11.03 9.49 -5.08
N GLU A 64 12.29 9.54 -5.51
CA GLU A 64 13.09 10.77 -5.47
C GLU A 64 12.46 11.88 -6.29
N LYS A 65 11.95 11.57 -7.48
CA LYS A 65 11.25 12.56 -8.32
C LYS A 65 10.02 13.13 -7.61
N LEU A 66 9.22 12.30 -6.96
CA LEU A 66 8.05 12.74 -6.18
C LEU A 66 8.47 13.61 -4.98
N LEU A 67 9.54 13.24 -4.29
CA LEU A 67 10.06 13.97 -3.13
C LEU A 67 10.64 15.33 -3.53
N PHE A 68 11.36 15.40 -4.66
CA PHE A 68 11.86 16.67 -5.22
C PHE A 68 10.73 17.61 -5.66
N ASN A 69 9.58 17.07 -6.08
CA ASN A 69 8.36 17.82 -6.35
C ASN A 69 7.63 18.31 -5.08
N GLN A 70 8.27 18.22 -3.91
CA GLN A 70 7.75 18.65 -2.61
C GLN A 70 6.47 17.90 -2.16
N ASN A 71 6.22 16.70 -2.70
CA ASN A 71 5.16 15.86 -2.19
C ASN A 71 5.55 15.27 -0.82
N GLN A 72 4.55 15.06 0.04
CA GLN A 72 4.71 14.27 1.27
C GLN A 72 4.38 12.82 0.96
N ILE A 73 5.31 11.91 1.22
CA ILE A 73 5.12 10.48 0.97
C ILE A 73 4.94 9.74 2.29
N ILE A 74 3.85 8.98 2.39
CA ILE A 74 3.61 8.01 3.45
C ILE A 74 3.71 6.61 2.81
N HIS A 75 4.80 5.92 3.08
CA HIS A 75 5.10 4.59 2.54
C HIS A 75 4.88 3.53 3.61
N ILE A 76 3.92 2.63 3.38
CA ILE A 76 3.53 1.57 4.33
C ILE A 76 3.68 0.23 3.61
N ASP A 77 4.65 -0.59 4.05
CA ASP A 77 4.97 -1.83 3.37
C ASP A 77 5.63 -2.84 4.32
N HIS A 78 5.67 -4.11 3.90
CA HIS A 78 6.23 -5.21 4.67
C HIS A 78 7.20 -6.11 3.85
N HIS A 79 7.42 -5.81 2.59
CA HIS A 79 8.26 -6.63 1.72
C HIS A 79 9.76 -6.46 2.02
N ILE A 80 10.44 -7.54 2.38
CA ILE A 80 11.87 -7.52 2.71
C ILE A 80 12.75 -6.96 1.58
N THR A 81 12.34 -7.12 0.33
CA THR A 81 13.09 -6.70 -0.85
C THR A 81 13.28 -5.19 -0.97
N ILE A 82 12.43 -4.40 -0.32
CA ILE A 82 12.50 -2.93 -0.39
C ILE A 82 13.20 -2.29 0.82
N LYS A 83 13.68 -3.10 1.77
CA LYS A 83 14.25 -2.62 3.04
C LYS A 83 15.37 -1.60 2.84
N GLU A 84 16.27 -1.85 1.90
CA GLU A 84 17.40 -0.94 1.62
C GLU A 84 16.92 0.39 1.04
N ASP A 85 15.91 0.39 0.17
CA ASP A 85 15.32 1.61 -0.39
C ASP A 85 14.58 2.41 0.68
N VAL A 86 13.85 1.75 1.58
CA VAL A 86 13.19 2.39 2.73
C VAL A 86 14.23 3.11 3.60
N GLU A 87 15.33 2.43 3.97
CA GLU A 87 16.38 3.05 4.79
C GLU A 87 17.06 4.24 4.06
N TYR A 88 17.33 4.09 2.78
CA TYR A 88 17.92 5.16 1.97
C TYR A 88 17.01 6.40 1.90
N LEU A 89 15.70 6.22 1.74
CA LEU A 89 14.74 7.30 1.57
C LEU A 89 14.45 8.08 2.87
N LYS A 90 14.74 7.53 4.05
CA LYS A 90 14.60 8.21 5.35
C LYS A 90 15.41 9.51 5.49
N LYS A 91 16.39 9.72 4.62
CA LYS A 91 17.13 11.01 4.56
C LYS A 91 16.27 12.20 4.14
N TYR A 92 15.14 11.95 3.45
CA TYR A 92 14.22 12.99 2.99
C TYR A 92 13.22 13.34 4.09
N LYS A 93 13.10 14.63 4.43
CA LYS A 93 12.22 15.12 5.51
C LYS A 93 10.72 14.96 5.19
N ASN A 94 10.37 14.87 3.92
CA ASN A 94 9.01 14.68 3.40
C ASN A 94 8.70 13.22 3.06
N TYR A 95 9.49 12.27 3.57
CA TYR A 95 9.25 10.83 3.48
C TYR A 95 9.02 10.24 4.88
N LEU A 96 7.90 9.58 5.06
CA LEU A 96 7.58 8.80 6.25
C LEU A 96 7.41 7.34 5.84
N SER A 97 8.06 6.42 6.52
CA SER A 97 7.85 4.99 6.33
C SER A 97 7.31 4.30 7.56
N ILE A 98 6.34 3.42 7.37
CA ILE A 98 5.89 2.40 8.32
C ILE A 98 6.25 1.06 7.67
N PHE A 99 7.25 0.39 8.22
CA PHE A 99 7.81 -0.83 7.65
C PHE A 99 7.98 -1.89 8.74
N ASP A 100 7.27 -3.01 8.60
CA ASP A 100 7.33 -4.14 9.53
C ASP A 100 7.09 -5.46 8.80
N LEU A 101 8.00 -6.41 8.97
CA LEU A 101 7.94 -7.74 8.37
C LEU A 101 6.98 -8.71 9.08
N GLN A 102 6.44 -8.34 10.23
CA GLN A 102 5.57 -9.19 11.06
C GLN A 102 4.09 -9.01 10.72
N HIS A 103 3.76 -7.94 9.98
CA HIS A 103 2.40 -7.57 9.62
C HIS A 103 2.26 -7.33 8.13
N SER A 104 1.06 -7.57 7.60
CA SER A 104 0.74 -7.27 6.20
C SER A 104 0.55 -5.77 5.96
N GLY A 105 0.65 -5.35 4.70
CA GLY A 105 0.45 -3.94 4.32
C GLY A 105 -0.91 -3.39 4.73
N ALA A 106 -1.99 -4.20 4.60
CA ALA A 106 -3.32 -3.81 5.05
C ALA A 106 -3.38 -3.64 6.57
N TYR A 107 -2.84 -4.59 7.34
CA TYR A 107 -2.79 -4.45 8.79
C TYR A 107 -2.10 -3.15 9.19
N LEU A 108 -0.89 -2.92 8.67
CA LEU A 108 -0.10 -1.73 8.99
C LEU A 108 -0.83 -0.44 8.62
N THR A 109 -1.53 -0.42 7.49
CA THR A 109 -2.26 0.77 7.03
C THR A 109 -3.47 1.07 7.93
N TRP A 110 -4.25 0.06 8.30
CA TRP A 110 -5.38 0.21 9.23
C TRP A 110 -4.91 0.64 10.62
N GLU A 111 -3.86 -0.01 11.15
CA GLU A 111 -3.27 0.35 12.44
C GLU A 111 -2.76 1.80 12.46
N TYR A 112 -2.05 2.21 11.41
CA TYR A 112 -1.54 3.57 11.31
C TYR A 112 -2.65 4.63 11.30
N LEU A 113 -3.71 4.41 10.51
CA LEU A 113 -4.76 5.40 10.29
C LEU A 113 -5.84 5.43 11.38
N PHE A 114 -6.16 4.29 12.00
CA PHE A 114 -7.32 4.15 12.88
C PHE A 114 -6.98 3.62 14.28
N LYS A 115 -5.81 3.04 14.51
CA LYS A 115 -5.46 2.31 15.73
C LYS A 115 -6.40 1.13 16.04
N GLU A 116 -7.16 0.71 15.06
CA GLU A 116 -8.11 -0.39 15.10
C GLU A 116 -8.10 -1.10 13.75
N VAL A 117 -7.90 -2.42 13.78
CA VAL A 117 -7.84 -3.25 12.58
C VAL A 117 -9.12 -4.08 12.46
N PRO A 118 -9.88 -3.97 11.36
CA PRO A 118 -11.07 -4.77 11.13
C PRO A 118 -10.76 -6.27 11.09
N LYS A 119 -11.68 -7.09 11.63
CA LYS A 119 -11.51 -8.55 11.65
C LYS A 119 -11.18 -9.16 10.29
N LEU A 120 -11.73 -8.60 9.21
CA LEU A 120 -11.47 -9.08 7.85
C LEU A 120 -9.99 -8.94 7.45
N ILE A 121 -9.31 -7.91 7.93
CA ILE A 121 -7.89 -7.66 7.63
C ILE A 121 -6.99 -8.72 8.28
N TYR A 122 -7.36 -9.26 9.44
CA TYR A 122 -6.63 -10.39 10.05
C TYR A 122 -6.66 -11.64 9.17
N TYR A 123 -7.76 -11.92 8.47
CA TYR A 123 -7.82 -13.02 7.50
C TYR A 123 -6.96 -12.76 6.27
N ILE A 124 -6.92 -11.51 5.80
CA ILE A 124 -6.03 -11.12 4.69
C ILE A 124 -4.58 -11.31 5.10
N GLU A 125 -4.19 -10.81 6.27
CA GLU A 125 -2.83 -10.97 6.82
C GLU A 125 -2.46 -12.44 7.02
N ASP A 126 -3.36 -13.24 7.61
CA ASP A 126 -3.15 -14.67 7.85
C ASP A 126 -2.82 -15.43 6.56
N ARG A 127 -3.46 -15.05 5.46
CA ARG A 127 -3.17 -15.60 4.14
C ARG A 127 -1.89 -15.03 3.54
N ASP A 128 -1.73 -13.71 3.59
CA ASP A 128 -0.62 -13.01 2.94
C ASP A 128 0.73 -13.45 3.51
N LEU A 129 0.81 -13.54 4.84
CA LEU A 129 1.99 -14.00 5.57
C LEU A 129 2.08 -15.53 5.73
N TRP A 130 1.16 -16.31 5.11
CA TRP A 130 1.10 -17.78 5.18
C TRP A 130 1.03 -18.34 6.60
N LYS A 131 0.48 -17.60 7.56
CA LYS A 131 0.38 -18.01 8.98
C LYS A 131 -0.56 -19.22 9.15
N LYS A 132 -1.70 -19.21 8.45
CA LYS A 132 -2.74 -20.28 8.51
C LYS A 132 -3.27 -20.54 9.92
N GLU A 133 -3.39 -19.50 10.73
CA GLU A 133 -3.82 -19.57 12.14
C GLU A 133 -5.34 -19.52 12.27
N PHE A 134 -6.05 -18.92 11.33
CA PHE A 134 -7.50 -18.79 11.38
C PHE A 134 -8.21 -19.86 10.56
N PRO A 135 -9.33 -20.42 11.08
CA PRO A 135 -10.15 -21.33 10.29
C PRO A 135 -10.81 -20.57 9.12
N LYS A 136 -10.88 -21.21 7.95
CA LYS A 136 -11.51 -20.68 6.73
C LYS A 136 -10.83 -19.44 6.12
N THR A 137 -9.58 -19.19 6.43
CA THR A 137 -8.83 -18.08 5.82
C THR A 137 -8.87 -18.15 4.31
N ASP A 138 -8.58 -19.32 3.73
CA ASP A 138 -8.55 -19.49 2.27
C ASP A 138 -9.94 -19.25 1.66
N GLU A 139 -11.01 -19.83 2.22
CA GLU A 139 -12.38 -19.65 1.70
C GLU A 139 -12.83 -18.19 1.76
N ILE A 140 -12.55 -17.50 2.87
CA ILE A 140 -12.87 -16.07 3.01
C ILE A 140 -12.09 -15.25 2.00
N CYS A 141 -10.80 -15.49 1.85
CA CYS A 141 -9.96 -14.77 0.91
C CYS A 141 -10.33 -15.08 -0.56
N TYR A 142 -10.67 -16.33 -0.90
CA TYR A 142 -11.20 -16.65 -2.24
C TYR A 142 -12.52 -15.93 -2.54
N PHE A 143 -13.44 -15.87 -1.57
CA PHE A 143 -14.68 -15.13 -1.73
C PHE A 143 -14.42 -13.64 -1.96
N LEU A 144 -13.49 -13.02 -1.21
CA LEU A 144 -13.11 -11.63 -1.40
C LEU A 144 -12.48 -11.41 -2.77
N PHE A 145 -11.58 -12.31 -3.18
CA PHE A 145 -10.92 -12.23 -4.50
C PHE A 145 -11.95 -12.16 -5.63
N ALA A 146 -12.91 -13.10 -5.62
CA ALA A 146 -13.97 -13.15 -6.63
C ALA A 146 -14.90 -11.93 -6.61
N ARG A 147 -15.04 -11.23 -5.48
CA ARG A 147 -15.94 -10.08 -5.34
C ARG A 147 -15.28 -8.72 -5.57
N VAL A 148 -14.02 -8.62 -5.24
CA VAL A 148 -13.29 -7.34 -5.19
C VAL A 148 -12.37 -7.17 -6.41
N LEU A 149 -11.75 -8.24 -6.87
CA LEU A 149 -10.72 -8.18 -7.91
C LEU A 149 -11.22 -8.57 -9.31
N ASP A 150 -12.32 -9.31 -9.41
CA ASP A 150 -12.90 -9.73 -10.69
C ASP A 150 -13.91 -8.74 -11.31
N LYS A 151 -14.01 -7.52 -10.78
CA LYS A 151 -14.83 -6.49 -11.40
C LYS A 151 -13.96 -5.67 -12.33
N PRO A 152 -14.35 -5.61 -13.65
CA PRO A 152 -13.68 -4.78 -14.64
C PRO A 152 -13.79 -3.30 -14.31
#